data_23c93d01156609f9a03c49fb072379bb
#
_entry.id   23c93d01156609f9a03c49fb072379bb
#
_cell.length_a   1.000
_cell.length_b   1.000
_cell.length_c   1.000
_cell.angle_alpha   90.00
_cell.angle_beta   90.00
_cell.angle_gamma   90.00
#
_symmetry.space_group_name_H-M   'P 1'
#
loop_
_entity.id
_entity.type
_entity.pdbx_description
1 polymer ?
#
loop_
_entity_poly.entity_id
_entity_poly.type
_entity_poly.pdbx_seq_one_letter_code
_entity_poly.pdbx_strand_id
1 'polypeptide(L)'
;MWFLKKKSVQRTDKDTKGISAARRGILERDGIYLNGIDRQVAYLTAAYGTADPFELCRCMGIYVLDVELPDRLWGFYSNLMGSKIIYLNNAMEPHKRRQVCAHELGHAVLHADMNTMFLQKRTRLVAGRYEREADCFAACLLIPDELLADQSGVLDTVEALSACTGVSSELVRLRLQVWNETTRGEAGSPCLDAE
;
A
#
# COMPACT_ATOMS: atom_id res chain seq x y z
N MET A 1 31.63 14.09 -22.00
CA MET A 1 30.99 13.09 -22.88
C MET A 1 30.92 11.77 -22.13
N TRP A 2 29.85 11.60 -21.33
CA TRP A 2 29.63 10.41 -20.50
C TRP A 2 28.33 9.77 -20.95
N PHE A 3 28.43 8.63 -21.64
CA PHE A 3 27.30 7.78 -22.03
C PHE A 3 26.97 6.84 -20.86
N LEU A 4 25.89 7.13 -20.13
CA LEU A 4 25.28 6.18 -19.23
C LEU A 4 24.43 5.19 -20.02
N LYS A 5 24.87 3.92 -20.09
CA LYS A 5 24.11 2.80 -20.62
C LYS A 5 22.83 2.61 -19.79
N LYS A 6 21.68 2.99 -20.35
CA LYS A 6 20.37 2.52 -19.87
C LYS A 6 20.30 1.01 -20.03
N LYS A 7 20.33 0.26 -18.94
CA LYS A 7 19.86 -1.13 -18.95
C LYS A 7 18.35 -1.08 -19.10
N SER A 8 17.86 -1.40 -20.29
CA SER A 8 16.44 -1.68 -20.53
C SER A 8 16.11 -3.01 -19.88
N VAL A 9 15.36 -2.97 -18.77
CA VAL A 9 14.71 -4.17 -18.23
C VAL A 9 13.58 -4.49 -19.20
N GLN A 10 13.78 -5.51 -20.04
CA GLN A 10 12.71 -6.07 -20.84
C GLN A 10 11.73 -6.77 -19.90
N ARG A 11 10.57 -6.14 -19.67
CA ARG A 11 9.42 -6.78 -19.02
C ARG A 11 8.93 -7.89 -19.94
N THR A 12 9.01 -9.12 -19.48
CA THR A 12 8.39 -10.24 -20.16
C THR A 12 6.90 -10.28 -19.81
N ASP A 13 6.03 -10.56 -20.80
CA ASP A 13 4.57 -10.68 -20.69
C ASP A 13 4.07 -11.69 -19.62
N LYS A 14 4.98 -12.48 -19.04
CA LYS A 14 4.67 -13.45 -17.99
C LYS A 14 4.38 -12.81 -16.63
N ASP A 15 5.00 -11.67 -16.33
CA ASP A 15 4.87 -11.03 -15.01
C ASP A 15 3.51 -10.34 -14.82
N THR A 16 2.92 -9.85 -15.92
CA THR A 16 1.57 -9.25 -15.90
C THR A 16 0.44 -10.28 -15.80
N LYS A 17 0.64 -11.51 -16.30
CA LYS A 17 -0.36 -12.59 -16.20
C LYS A 17 -0.45 -13.20 -14.80
N GLY A 18 0.62 -13.22 -14.03
CA GLY A 18 0.63 -13.68 -12.64
C GLY A 18 -0.25 -12.82 -11.73
N ILE A 19 -0.19 -11.49 -11.89
CA ILE A 19 -1.00 -10.53 -11.12
C ILE A 19 -2.50 -10.65 -11.49
N SER A 20 -2.82 -10.94 -12.75
CA SER A 20 -4.20 -11.11 -13.21
C SER A 20 -4.84 -12.43 -12.74
N ALA A 21 -4.06 -13.49 -12.54
CA ALA A 21 -4.56 -14.78 -12.04
C ALA A 21 -4.83 -14.77 -10.53
N ALA A 22 -4.01 -14.05 -9.74
CA ALA A 22 -4.25 -13.81 -8.32
C ALA A 22 -5.54 -13.00 -8.08
N ARG A 23 -5.95 -12.14 -9.03
CA ARG A 23 -7.20 -11.37 -8.96
C ARG A 23 -8.47 -12.23 -9.04
N ARG A 24 -8.45 -13.43 -9.60
CA ARG A 24 -9.65 -14.26 -9.83
C ARG A 24 -9.98 -15.26 -8.71
N GLY A 25 -9.08 -15.47 -7.75
CA GLY A 25 -9.27 -16.44 -6.67
C GLY A 25 -9.75 -15.86 -5.34
N ILE A 26 -9.99 -14.54 -5.23
CA ILE A 26 -10.18 -13.84 -3.96
C ILE A 26 -11.56 -13.14 -3.90
N LEU A 27 -12.59 -13.80 -4.35
CA LEU A 27 -13.96 -13.31 -4.20
C LEU A 27 -14.68 -14.21 -3.20
N GLU A 28 -14.47 -14.00 -1.89
CA GLU A 28 -15.49 -14.30 -0.87
C GLU A 28 -14.91 -14.24 0.55
N ARG A 29 -15.54 -13.38 1.38
CA ARG A 29 -15.44 -13.14 2.84
C ARG A 29 -14.53 -12.01 3.30
N ASP A 30 -15.11 -11.11 4.08
CA ASP A 30 -14.55 -9.81 4.53
C ASP A 30 -13.22 -9.86 5.32
N GLY A 31 -12.73 -11.03 5.74
CA GLY A 31 -11.45 -11.23 6.43
C GLY A 31 -10.27 -11.62 5.52
N ILE A 32 -10.54 -12.15 4.32
CA ILE A 32 -9.50 -12.72 3.44
C ILE A 32 -8.82 -11.65 2.57
N TYR A 33 -9.43 -10.49 2.41
CA TYR A 33 -8.91 -9.43 1.54
C TYR A 33 -7.67 -8.72 2.09
N LEU A 34 -7.53 -8.61 3.39
CA LEU A 34 -6.41 -7.90 4.01
C LEU A 34 -5.11 -8.73 3.92
N ASN A 35 -5.19 -10.07 4.00
CA ASN A 35 -4.04 -10.99 3.99
C ASN A 35 -3.31 -11.09 2.63
N GLY A 36 -3.83 -10.48 1.56
CA GLY A 36 -3.15 -10.42 0.27
C GLY A 36 -2.42 -9.09 0.03
N ILE A 37 -2.80 -8.05 0.77
CA ILE A 37 -2.22 -6.70 0.62
C ILE A 37 -0.84 -6.65 1.27
N ASP A 38 -0.66 -7.27 2.44
CA ASP A 38 0.63 -7.40 3.12
C ASP A 38 1.67 -8.09 2.24
N ARG A 39 1.31 -9.21 1.62
CA ARG A 39 2.18 -9.92 0.68
C ARG A 39 2.51 -9.10 -0.55
N GLN A 40 1.56 -8.31 -1.05
CA GLN A 40 1.80 -7.43 -2.19
C GLN A 40 2.75 -6.30 -1.83
N VAL A 41 2.63 -5.72 -0.63
CA VAL A 41 3.56 -4.72 -0.11
C VAL A 41 4.95 -5.34 0.07
N ALA A 42 5.06 -6.50 0.71
CA ALA A 42 6.32 -7.21 0.89
C ALA A 42 7.01 -7.53 -0.45
N TYR A 43 6.24 -7.96 -1.46
CA TYR A 43 6.77 -8.17 -2.81
C TYR A 43 7.29 -6.87 -3.43
N LEU A 44 6.57 -5.76 -3.32
CA LEU A 44 6.99 -4.47 -3.90
C LEU A 44 8.23 -3.94 -3.21
N THR A 45 8.28 -3.98 -1.88
CA THR A 45 9.43 -3.49 -1.11
C THR A 45 10.69 -4.30 -1.40
N ALA A 46 10.56 -5.62 -1.52
CA ALA A 46 11.67 -6.50 -1.91
C ALA A 46 12.12 -6.26 -3.37
N ALA A 47 11.17 -6.10 -4.30
CA ALA A 47 11.47 -5.91 -5.73
C ALA A 47 12.16 -4.58 -6.03
N TYR A 48 11.85 -3.53 -5.30
CA TYR A 48 12.41 -2.19 -5.49
C TYR A 48 13.45 -1.78 -4.45
N GLY A 49 13.63 -2.58 -3.38
CA GLY A 49 14.64 -2.35 -2.34
C GLY A 49 14.33 -1.14 -1.45
N THR A 50 13.08 -0.72 -1.36
CA THR A 50 12.66 0.45 -0.58
C THR A 50 11.22 0.30 -0.08
N ALA A 51 10.96 0.85 1.12
CA ALA A 51 9.62 1.04 1.69
C ALA A 51 9.20 2.53 1.70
N ASP A 52 10.01 3.41 1.11
CA ASP A 52 9.64 4.82 0.97
C ASP A 52 8.60 4.99 -0.14
N PRO A 53 7.41 5.57 0.12
CA PRO A 53 6.35 5.67 -0.86
C PRO A 53 6.72 6.56 -2.05
N PHE A 54 7.54 7.59 -1.86
CA PHE A 54 7.97 8.47 -2.95
C PHE A 54 8.98 7.76 -3.87
N GLU A 55 9.92 7.01 -3.27
CA GLU A 55 10.86 6.20 -4.04
C GLU A 55 10.15 5.08 -4.80
N LEU A 56 9.17 4.41 -4.18
CA LEU A 56 8.32 3.42 -4.87
C LEU A 56 7.58 4.05 -6.05
N CYS A 57 6.95 5.21 -5.87
CA CYS A 57 6.32 5.94 -6.96
C CYS A 57 7.30 6.19 -8.11
N ARG A 58 8.49 6.69 -7.79
CA ARG A 58 9.55 6.96 -8.78
C ARG A 58 9.97 5.69 -9.53
N CYS A 59 10.20 4.58 -8.81
CA CYS A 59 10.58 3.29 -9.40
C CYS A 59 9.47 2.70 -10.30
N MET A 60 8.21 2.94 -9.94
CA MET A 60 7.03 2.46 -10.68
C MET A 60 6.59 3.39 -11.81
N GLY A 61 7.26 4.53 -12.02
CA GLY A 61 6.90 5.51 -13.02
C GLY A 61 5.58 6.24 -12.71
N ILE A 62 5.27 6.40 -11.42
CA ILE A 62 4.13 7.17 -10.94
C ILE A 62 4.62 8.58 -10.61
N TYR A 63 4.00 9.59 -11.21
CA TYR A 63 4.33 10.98 -10.93
C TYR A 63 3.69 11.43 -9.62
N VAL A 64 4.46 12.12 -8.78
CA VAL A 64 3.94 12.76 -7.56
C VAL A 64 4.07 14.26 -7.73
N LEU A 65 2.96 14.98 -7.66
CA LEU A 65 2.87 16.41 -7.87
C LEU A 65 2.33 17.09 -6.62
N ASP A 66 3.07 18.11 -6.15
CA ASP A 66 2.60 18.99 -5.09
C ASP A 66 1.76 20.10 -5.71
N VAL A 67 0.53 20.24 -5.24
CA VAL A 67 -0.45 21.21 -5.76
C VAL A 67 -1.20 21.87 -4.61
N GLU A 68 -1.71 23.06 -4.84
CA GLU A 68 -2.66 23.67 -3.92
C GLU A 68 -4.02 23.01 -4.08
N LEU A 69 -4.51 22.39 -3.00
CA LEU A 69 -5.80 21.75 -2.95
C LEU A 69 -6.66 22.38 -1.85
N PRO A 70 -8.01 22.25 -1.92
CA PRO A 70 -8.88 22.70 -0.85
C PRO A 70 -8.51 22.03 0.49
N ASP A 71 -8.69 22.72 1.62
CA ASP A 71 -8.28 22.31 2.97
C ASP A 71 -8.73 20.91 3.39
N ARG A 72 -9.80 20.40 2.82
CA ARG A 72 -10.33 19.06 3.13
C ARG A 72 -9.82 17.95 2.23
N LEU A 73 -9.03 18.28 1.21
CA LEU A 73 -8.47 17.33 0.26
C LEU A 73 -6.96 17.26 0.45
N TRP A 74 -6.47 16.14 0.97
CA TRP A 74 -5.05 15.93 1.24
C TRP A 74 -4.28 15.41 0.03
N GLY A 75 -4.94 14.61 -0.81
CA GLY A 75 -4.38 14.08 -2.05
C GLY A 75 -5.40 13.30 -2.85
N PHE A 76 -5.01 12.87 -4.03
CA PHE A 76 -5.78 11.94 -4.84
C PHE A 76 -4.92 11.31 -5.94
N TYR A 77 -5.24 10.07 -6.27
CA TYR A 77 -4.66 9.36 -7.40
C TYR A 77 -5.50 9.57 -8.67
N SER A 78 -4.84 9.71 -9.80
CA SER A 78 -5.46 9.78 -11.13
C SER A 78 -4.67 8.96 -12.14
N ASN A 79 -5.39 8.25 -13.01
CA ASN A 79 -4.84 7.62 -14.20
C ASN A 79 -5.38 8.36 -15.43
N LEU A 80 -4.51 9.16 -16.05
CA LEU A 80 -4.83 9.94 -17.24
C LEU A 80 -4.13 9.32 -18.45
N MET A 81 -4.90 8.68 -19.33
CA MET A 81 -4.39 8.07 -20.58
C MET A 81 -3.18 7.16 -20.34
N GLY A 82 -3.19 6.37 -19.26
CA GLY A 82 -2.10 5.48 -18.87
C GLY A 82 -1.01 6.12 -18.03
N SER A 83 -1.01 7.44 -17.86
CA SER A 83 -0.11 8.14 -16.95
C SER A 83 -0.69 8.14 -15.54
N LYS A 84 0.01 7.50 -14.62
CA LYS A 84 -0.35 7.44 -13.20
C LYS A 84 0.21 8.65 -12.47
N ILE A 85 -0.66 9.42 -11.82
CA ILE A 85 -0.30 10.65 -11.14
C ILE A 85 -0.93 10.66 -9.75
N ILE A 86 -0.13 10.95 -8.74
CA ILE A 86 -0.57 11.24 -7.38
C ILE A 86 -0.43 12.74 -7.16
N TYR A 87 -1.52 13.39 -6.79
CA TYR A 87 -1.55 14.79 -6.41
C TYR A 87 -1.56 14.90 -4.89
N LEU A 88 -0.67 15.69 -4.32
CA LEU A 88 -0.57 15.92 -2.88
C LEU A 88 -0.76 17.40 -2.57
N ASN A 89 -1.51 17.69 -1.51
CA ASN A 89 -1.68 19.06 -1.03
C ASN A 89 -0.35 19.59 -0.46
N ASN A 90 0.14 20.71 -0.99
CA ASN A 90 1.40 21.33 -0.60
C ASN A 90 1.38 21.95 0.81
N ALA A 91 0.19 22.09 1.43
CA ALA A 91 0.04 22.62 2.79
C ALA A 91 0.25 21.56 3.89
N MET A 92 0.57 20.29 3.53
CA MET A 92 0.74 19.21 4.51
C MET A 92 2.11 19.20 5.15
N GLU A 93 2.14 18.84 6.45
CA GLU A 93 3.37 18.50 7.16
C GLU A 93 4.03 17.22 6.58
N PRO A 94 5.36 17.09 6.64
CA PRO A 94 6.11 16.00 5.99
C PRO A 94 5.63 14.59 6.34
N HIS A 95 5.34 14.32 7.64
CA HIS A 95 4.87 13.01 8.09
C HIS A 95 3.49 12.66 7.53
N LYS A 96 2.58 13.63 7.50
CA LYS A 96 1.25 13.47 6.91
C LYS A 96 1.32 13.28 5.41
N ARG A 97 2.20 14.04 4.75
CA ARG A 97 2.44 13.93 3.32
C ARG A 97 2.94 12.52 2.93
N ARG A 98 3.84 11.93 3.74
CA ARG A 98 4.31 10.55 3.55
C ARG A 98 3.17 9.54 3.68
N GLN A 99 2.30 9.70 4.67
CA GLN A 99 1.15 8.83 4.89
C GLN A 99 0.13 8.93 3.75
N VAL A 100 -0.20 10.14 3.29
CA VAL A 100 -1.12 10.35 2.16
C VAL A 100 -0.52 9.78 0.87
N CYS A 101 0.78 9.98 0.62
CA CYS A 101 1.45 9.39 -0.54
C CYS A 101 1.36 7.85 -0.53
N ALA A 102 1.55 7.21 0.61
CA ALA A 102 1.41 5.76 0.75
C ALA A 102 -0.03 5.27 0.48
N HIS A 103 -1.03 6.02 0.94
CA HIS A 103 -2.44 5.73 0.69
C HIS A 103 -2.79 5.84 -0.81
N GLU A 104 -2.40 6.94 -1.46
CA GLU A 104 -2.63 7.14 -2.89
C GLU A 104 -1.85 6.14 -3.76
N LEU A 105 -0.66 5.73 -3.31
CA LEU A 105 0.08 4.63 -3.92
C LEU A 105 -0.71 3.31 -3.81
N GLY A 106 -1.38 3.07 -2.69
CA GLY A 106 -2.29 1.94 -2.52
C GLY A 106 -3.38 1.93 -3.60
N HIS A 107 -4.02 3.06 -3.87
CA HIS A 107 -4.96 3.18 -4.99
C HIS A 107 -4.30 2.92 -6.35
N ALA A 108 -3.12 3.46 -6.60
CA ALA A 108 -2.41 3.28 -7.86
C ALA A 108 -1.99 1.83 -8.13
N VAL A 109 -1.77 1.02 -7.08
CA VAL A 109 -1.36 -0.39 -7.14
C VAL A 109 -2.58 -1.32 -7.19
N LEU A 110 -3.51 -1.14 -6.26
CA LEU A 110 -4.64 -2.05 -6.07
C LEU A 110 -5.80 -1.75 -7.03
N HIS A 111 -5.98 -0.48 -7.40
CA HIS A 111 -7.13 0.04 -8.13
C HIS A 111 -6.70 0.85 -9.36
N ALA A 112 -5.70 0.37 -10.10
CA ALA A 112 -5.01 1.10 -11.17
C ALA A 112 -5.91 1.70 -12.27
N ASP A 113 -7.08 1.09 -12.50
CA ASP A 113 -8.04 1.53 -13.53
C ASP A 113 -9.07 2.54 -12.99
N MET A 114 -8.92 2.95 -11.72
CA MET A 114 -9.86 3.87 -11.08
C MET A 114 -9.20 5.22 -10.84
N ASN A 115 -9.92 6.28 -11.21
CA ASN A 115 -9.62 7.62 -10.75
C ASN A 115 -10.33 7.86 -9.42
N THR A 116 -9.60 8.11 -8.36
CA THR A 116 -10.17 8.31 -7.01
C THR A 116 -11.11 9.51 -6.94
N MET A 117 -10.92 10.54 -7.78
CA MET A 117 -11.87 11.65 -7.92
C MET A 117 -13.29 11.22 -8.32
N PHE A 118 -13.46 10.08 -8.99
CA PHE A 118 -14.77 9.57 -9.40
C PHE A 118 -15.37 8.57 -8.41
N LEU A 119 -14.62 8.13 -7.38
CA LEU A 119 -15.14 7.25 -6.32
C LEU A 119 -16.30 7.88 -5.55
N GLN A 120 -16.32 9.20 -5.40
CA GLN A 120 -17.42 9.92 -4.74
C GLN A 120 -18.78 9.72 -5.38
N LYS A 121 -18.85 9.26 -6.64
CA LYS A 121 -20.09 8.94 -7.37
C LYS A 121 -20.56 7.49 -7.18
N ARG A 122 -19.75 6.63 -6.56
CA ARG A 122 -20.11 5.23 -6.29
C ARG A 122 -20.87 5.12 -4.95
N THR A 123 -21.57 3.99 -4.76
CA THR A 123 -22.24 3.75 -3.48
C THR A 123 -21.26 3.77 -2.33
N ARG A 124 -21.66 4.31 -1.17
CA ARG A 124 -20.78 4.43 0.02
C ARG A 124 -20.11 3.11 0.42
N LEU A 125 -20.76 1.97 0.20
CA LEU A 125 -20.20 0.64 0.50
C LEU A 125 -19.01 0.29 -0.38
N VAL A 126 -19.09 0.57 -1.69
CA VAL A 126 -18.02 0.28 -2.64
C VAL A 126 -16.82 1.22 -2.42
N ALA A 127 -17.10 2.52 -2.22
CA ALA A 127 -16.06 3.50 -1.90
C ALA A 127 -15.33 3.13 -0.61
N GLY A 128 -16.05 2.81 0.46
CA GLY A 128 -15.46 2.44 1.76
C GLY A 128 -14.55 1.22 1.71
N ARG A 129 -14.82 0.25 0.83
CA ARG A 129 -13.94 -0.89 0.63
C ARG A 129 -12.60 -0.48 0.01
N TYR A 130 -12.61 0.29 -1.06
CA TYR A 130 -11.40 0.74 -1.74
C TYR A 130 -10.53 1.64 -0.86
N GLU A 131 -11.14 2.52 -0.07
CA GLU A 131 -10.45 3.33 0.92
C GLU A 131 -9.78 2.44 1.98
N ARG A 132 -10.49 1.43 2.50
CA ARG A 132 -9.94 0.51 3.49
C ARG A 132 -8.78 -0.33 2.93
N GLU A 133 -8.85 -0.76 1.67
CA GLU A 133 -7.76 -1.46 1.00
C GLU A 133 -6.53 -0.55 0.82
N ALA A 134 -6.71 0.73 0.46
CA ALA A 134 -5.64 1.70 0.36
C ALA A 134 -5.03 2.03 1.74
N ASP A 135 -5.85 2.16 2.79
CA ASP A 135 -5.38 2.33 4.16
C ASP A 135 -4.58 1.12 4.63
N CYS A 136 -5.03 -0.10 4.32
CA CYS A 136 -4.31 -1.33 4.64
C CYS A 136 -2.95 -1.37 3.93
N PHE A 137 -2.90 -1.01 2.64
CA PHE A 137 -1.66 -0.90 1.89
C PHE A 137 -0.70 0.11 2.54
N ALA A 138 -1.18 1.31 2.87
CA ALA A 138 -0.40 2.34 3.53
C ALA A 138 0.13 1.87 4.89
N ALA A 139 -0.72 1.22 5.69
CA ALA A 139 -0.36 0.70 7.00
C ALA A 139 0.75 -0.37 6.90
N CYS A 140 0.63 -1.33 5.98
CA CYS A 140 1.65 -2.35 5.75
C CYS A 140 2.97 -1.77 5.22
N LEU A 141 2.90 -0.76 4.33
CA LEU A 141 4.09 -0.11 3.77
C LEU A 141 4.86 0.72 4.80
N LEU A 142 4.14 1.45 5.65
CA LEU A 142 4.73 2.39 6.60
C LEU A 142 5.16 1.76 7.92
N ILE A 143 4.60 0.59 8.26
CA ILE A 143 4.87 -0.16 9.49
C ILE A 143 5.29 -1.57 9.09
N PRO A 144 6.60 -1.81 8.88
CA PRO A 144 7.11 -3.11 8.46
C PRO A 144 6.97 -4.18 9.56
N ASP A 145 6.99 -5.45 9.15
CA ASP A 145 6.82 -6.61 10.02
C ASP A 145 7.87 -6.66 11.14
N GLU A 146 9.08 -6.22 10.85
CA GLU A 146 10.20 -6.20 11.80
C GLU A 146 9.91 -5.34 13.04
N LEU A 147 9.17 -4.24 12.87
CA LEU A 147 8.74 -3.41 14.01
C LEU A 147 7.68 -4.08 14.87
N LEU A 148 6.84 -4.93 14.28
CA LEU A 148 5.78 -5.66 14.99
C LEU A 148 6.30 -6.94 15.63
N ALA A 149 7.38 -7.51 15.11
CA ALA A 149 8.04 -8.69 15.63
C ALA A 149 9.03 -8.33 16.76
N ASP A 150 9.30 -7.06 17.02
CA ASP A 150 10.17 -6.61 18.10
C ASP A 150 9.56 -6.93 19.46
N GLN A 151 10.18 -7.86 20.18
CA GLN A 151 9.76 -8.30 21.51
C GLN A 151 10.41 -7.49 22.65
N SER A 152 11.00 -6.34 22.36
CA SER A 152 11.66 -5.50 23.37
C SER A 152 10.69 -4.90 24.41
N GLY A 153 9.38 -4.94 24.13
CA GLY A 153 8.33 -4.31 24.96
C GLY A 153 8.27 -2.79 24.82
N VAL A 154 9.12 -2.20 23.97
CA VAL A 154 9.16 -0.74 23.78
C VAL A 154 8.05 -0.26 22.83
N LEU A 155 7.65 -1.10 21.87
CA LEU A 155 6.67 -0.76 20.82
C LEU A 155 5.32 -1.49 20.99
N ASP A 156 4.98 -1.91 22.21
CA ASP A 156 3.80 -2.75 22.49
C ASP A 156 2.47 -1.97 22.46
N THR A 157 2.50 -0.66 22.30
CA THR A 157 1.29 0.16 22.30
C THR A 157 1.08 0.88 20.96
N VAL A 158 -0.19 1.17 20.66
CA VAL A 158 -0.55 1.98 19.48
C VAL A 158 0.13 3.34 19.51
N GLU A 159 0.22 3.94 20.69
CA GLU A 159 0.82 5.25 20.90
C GLU A 159 2.33 5.21 20.65
N ALA A 160 3.03 4.17 21.13
CA ALA A 160 4.47 4.00 20.93
C ALA A 160 4.79 3.76 19.46
N LEU A 161 4.05 2.89 18.78
CA LEU A 161 4.19 2.65 17.34
C LEU A 161 3.89 3.91 16.52
N SER A 162 2.83 4.65 16.87
CA SER A 162 2.47 5.91 16.19
C SER A 162 3.57 6.95 16.37
N ALA A 163 4.12 7.11 17.56
CA ALA A 163 5.21 8.04 17.84
C ALA A 163 6.51 7.65 17.12
N CYS A 164 6.84 6.36 17.08
CA CYS A 164 8.04 5.86 16.42
C CYS A 164 7.99 6.01 14.89
N THR A 165 6.85 5.69 14.29
CA THR A 165 6.69 5.64 12.83
C THR A 165 6.20 6.96 12.20
N GLY A 166 5.63 7.86 13.01
CA GLY A 166 4.92 9.05 12.54
C GLY A 166 3.60 8.74 11.83
N VAL A 167 3.09 7.51 11.98
CA VAL A 167 1.84 7.03 11.36
C VAL A 167 0.67 7.27 12.32
N SER A 168 -0.50 7.63 11.78
CA SER A 168 -1.69 7.87 12.61
C SER A 168 -2.12 6.61 13.39
N SER A 169 -2.70 6.82 14.57
CA SER A 169 -3.18 5.73 15.42
C SER A 169 -4.21 4.83 14.73
N GLU A 170 -4.98 5.36 13.79
CA GLU A 170 -5.94 4.59 12.99
C GLU A 170 -5.24 3.57 12.10
N LEU A 171 -4.20 3.98 11.37
CA LEU A 171 -3.43 3.07 10.53
C LEU A 171 -2.61 2.07 11.36
N VAL A 172 -2.09 2.48 12.52
CA VAL A 172 -1.43 1.56 13.45
C VAL A 172 -2.39 0.46 13.91
N ARG A 173 -3.62 0.80 14.31
CA ARG A 173 -4.64 -0.22 14.69
C ARG A 173 -4.98 -1.15 13.54
N LEU A 174 -5.13 -0.61 12.34
CA LEU A 174 -5.38 -1.42 11.14
C LEU A 174 -4.21 -2.37 10.87
N ARG A 175 -2.97 -1.90 10.99
CA ARG A 175 -1.78 -2.73 10.81
C ARG A 175 -1.69 -3.87 11.82
N LEU A 176 -1.97 -3.59 13.08
CA LEU A 176 -2.01 -4.62 14.13
C LEU A 176 -3.12 -5.65 13.90
N GLN A 177 -4.27 -5.22 13.37
CA GLN A 177 -5.32 -6.16 12.98
C GLN A 177 -4.84 -7.12 11.88
N VAL A 178 -4.24 -6.58 10.80
CA VAL A 178 -3.69 -7.39 9.70
C VAL A 178 -2.64 -8.35 10.20
N TRP A 179 -1.69 -7.88 11.02
CA TRP A 179 -0.63 -8.71 11.61
C TRP A 179 -1.18 -9.90 12.41
N ASN A 180 -2.17 -9.64 13.28
CA ASN A 180 -2.80 -10.69 14.08
C ASN A 180 -3.57 -11.71 13.24
N GLU A 181 -4.17 -11.29 12.12
CA GLU A 181 -4.88 -12.20 11.20
C GLU A 181 -3.89 -13.08 10.42
N THR A 182 -2.78 -12.52 9.96
CA THR A 182 -1.73 -13.24 9.21
C THR A 182 -1.04 -14.27 10.10
N THR A 183 -0.60 -13.90 11.30
CA THR A 183 0.11 -14.80 12.22
C THR A 183 -0.76 -15.92 12.76
N ARG A 184 -2.06 -15.68 12.96
CA ARG A 184 -3.02 -16.74 13.33
C ARG A 184 -3.30 -17.73 12.19
N GLY A 185 -3.32 -17.25 10.95
CA GLY A 185 -3.51 -18.10 9.77
C GLY A 185 -2.36 -19.05 9.53
N GLU A 186 -1.14 -18.67 9.83
CA GLU A 186 0.05 -19.53 9.70
C GLU A 186 0.15 -20.60 10.80
N ALA A 187 -0.34 -20.30 12.01
CA ALA A 187 -0.36 -21.25 13.14
C ALA A 187 -1.42 -22.35 13.01
N GLY A 188 -2.37 -22.21 12.07
CA GLY A 188 -3.52 -23.12 11.90
C GLY A 188 -3.41 -24.12 10.76
N SER A 189 -2.31 -24.21 10.02
CA SER A 189 -2.12 -25.19 8.95
C SER A 189 -1.36 -26.41 9.51
N PRO A 190 -2.03 -27.54 9.86
CA PRO A 190 -1.30 -28.77 10.20
C PRO A 190 -0.61 -29.26 8.91
N CYS A 191 0.68 -29.55 9.00
CA CYS A 191 1.38 -30.36 8.03
C CYS A 191 0.60 -31.65 7.87
N LEU A 192 -0.04 -31.87 6.75
CA LEU A 192 -0.45 -33.19 6.32
C LEU A 192 0.81 -33.89 5.85
N ASP A 193 1.48 -34.58 6.79
CA ASP A 193 2.52 -35.53 6.45
C ASP A 193 1.85 -36.63 5.62
N ALA A 194 2.29 -36.72 4.37
CA ALA A 194 1.94 -37.81 3.48
C ALA A 194 2.73 -39.03 3.89
N GLU A 195 2.01 -40.04 4.36
CA GLU A 195 2.48 -41.44 4.32
C GLU A 195 2.35 -42.02 2.90
#